data_94151f27db016e7f90f53866d63813c1
#
_entry.id   94151f27db016e7f90f53866d63813c1
#
_cell.length_a   1.000
_cell.length_b   1.000
_cell.length_c   1.000
_cell.angle_alpha   90.00
_cell.angle_beta   90.00
_cell.angle_gamma   90.00
#
_symmetry.space_group_name_H-M   'P 1'
#
loop_
_entity.id
_entity.type
_entity.pdbx_description
1 polymer ?
#
loop_
_entity_poly.entity_id
_entity_poly.type
_entity_poly.pdbx_seq_one_letter_code
_entity_poly.pdbx_strand_id
1 'polypeptide(L)' 'MVLEKFIPRKPEKEVISMRIPTEVLEQIDDEAAACDISRNEFINQCIAFALRHMDTAAEE' A
#
# COMPACT_ATOMS: atom_id res chain seq x y z
N MET A 1 13.26 14.83 -30.23
CA MET A 1 12.66 13.60 -29.84
C MET A 1 12.39 13.54 -28.41
N VAL A 2 11.18 13.34 -28.12
CA VAL A 2 10.80 13.28 -26.73
C VAL A 2 11.17 11.98 -26.08
N LEU A 3 11.47 10.99 -26.86
CA LEU A 3 11.80 9.71 -26.29
C LEU A 3 13.04 9.76 -25.44
N GLU A 4 13.92 10.66 -25.74
CA GLU A 4 15.12 10.74 -24.94
C GLU A 4 14.83 11.22 -23.54
N LYS A 5 13.66 11.80 -23.35
CA LYS A 5 13.34 12.26 -22.02
C LYS A 5 12.74 11.19 -21.17
N PHE A 6 12.35 10.11 -21.78
CA PHE A 6 11.72 9.03 -21.02
C PHE A 6 12.78 8.11 -20.47
N ILE A 7 12.87 8.05 -19.18
CA ILE A 7 13.81 7.18 -18.51
C ILE A 7 13.01 6.22 -17.66
N PRO A 8 12.87 4.99 -18.13
CA PRO A 8 12.12 4.01 -17.34
C PRO A 8 12.78 3.79 -16.02
N ARG A 9 11.99 3.76 -15.00
CA ARG A 9 12.51 3.55 -13.66
C ARG A 9 11.84 2.38 -13.03
N LYS A 10 12.64 1.68 -12.28
CA LYS A 10 12.12 0.59 -11.49
C LYS A 10 11.79 1.12 -10.11
N PRO A 11 10.56 0.97 -9.67
CA PRO A 11 10.22 1.44 -8.34
C PRO A 11 11.08 0.75 -7.32
N GLU A 12 11.55 1.50 -6.36
CA GLU A 12 12.34 0.92 -5.29
C GLU A 12 11.40 0.35 -4.27
N LYS A 13 11.55 -0.93 -4.02
CA LYS A 13 10.74 -1.62 -3.05
C LYS A 13 11.62 -2.50 -2.22
N GLU A 14 11.30 -2.59 -0.96
CA GLU A 14 12.04 -3.43 -0.05
C GLU A 14 11.11 -4.45 0.54
N VAL A 15 11.64 -5.63 0.76
CA VAL A 15 10.87 -6.71 1.34
C VAL A 15 10.96 -6.60 2.85
N ILE A 16 9.82 -6.55 3.49
CA ILE A 16 9.77 -6.52 4.94
C ILE A 16 8.84 -7.62 5.40
N SER A 17 8.98 -7.97 6.67
CA SER A 17 8.11 -8.95 7.29
C SER A 17 7.31 -8.28 8.37
N MET A 18 6.06 -8.65 8.50
CA MET A 18 5.23 -8.12 9.56
C MET A 18 4.37 -9.23 10.13
N ARG A 19 4.02 -9.04 11.36
CA ARG A 19 3.06 -9.93 12.01
C ARG A 19 1.74 -9.22 12.09
N ILE A 20 0.71 -9.88 11.63
CA ILE A 20 -0.63 -9.30 11.60
C ILE A 20 -1.56 -10.27 12.30
N PRO A 21 -2.36 -9.78 13.24
CA PRO A 21 -3.35 -10.66 13.89
C PRO A 21 -4.23 -11.32 12.84
N THR A 22 -4.56 -12.56 13.10
CA THR A 22 -5.33 -13.33 12.15
C THR A 22 -6.64 -12.65 11.79
N GLU A 23 -7.29 -12.06 12.76
CA GLU A 23 -8.56 -11.40 12.50
C GLU A 23 -8.41 -10.23 11.54
N VAL A 24 -7.34 -9.48 11.72
CA VAL A 24 -7.09 -8.35 10.85
C VAL A 24 -6.74 -8.84 9.45
N LEU A 25 -5.95 -9.90 9.38
CA LEU A 25 -5.58 -10.43 8.08
C LEU A 25 -6.80 -10.91 7.31
N GLU A 26 -7.75 -11.51 7.99
CA GLU A 26 -8.97 -11.94 7.33
C GLU A 26 -9.75 -10.76 6.78
N GLN A 27 -9.81 -9.67 7.53
CA GLN A 27 -10.46 -8.48 7.03
C GLN A 27 -9.75 -7.93 5.80
N ILE A 28 -8.42 -7.94 5.85
CA ILE A 28 -7.64 -7.46 4.73
C ILE A 28 -7.94 -8.29 3.49
N ASP A 29 -7.96 -9.61 3.65
CA ASP A 29 -8.23 -10.48 2.51
C ASP A 29 -9.62 -10.25 1.95
N ASP A 30 -10.60 -10.09 2.82
CA ASP A 30 -11.96 -9.86 2.37
C ASP A 30 -12.07 -8.56 1.59
N GLU A 31 -11.45 -7.52 2.10
CA GLU A 31 -11.53 -6.22 1.43
C GLU A 31 -10.76 -6.22 0.13
N ALA A 32 -9.61 -6.87 0.11
CA ALA A 32 -8.84 -6.95 -1.11
C ALA A 32 -9.62 -7.68 -2.19
N ALA A 33 -10.27 -8.77 -1.81
CA ALA A 33 -11.07 -9.52 -2.76
C ALA A 33 -12.23 -8.69 -3.27
N ALA A 34 -12.85 -7.92 -2.39
CA ALA A 34 -13.97 -7.07 -2.79
C ALA A 34 -13.53 -6.02 -3.81
N CYS A 35 -12.29 -5.57 -3.70
CA CYS A 35 -11.75 -4.58 -4.61
C CYS A 35 -11.01 -5.19 -5.78
N ASP A 36 -10.92 -6.50 -5.81
CA ASP A 36 -10.27 -7.21 -6.91
C ASP A 36 -8.79 -6.84 -7.02
N ILE A 37 -8.13 -6.73 -5.88
CA ILE A 37 -6.70 -6.49 -5.84
C ILE A 37 -6.08 -7.51 -4.90
N SER A 38 -4.75 -7.60 -4.97
CA SER A 38 -4.04 -8.56 -4.14
C SER A 38 -3.97 -8.06 -2.70
N ARG A 39 -3.66 -8.98 -1.81
CA ARG A 39 -3.45 -8.63 -0.41
C ARG A 39 -2.36 -7.59 -0.26
N ASN A 40 -1.25 -7.80 -0.94
CA ASN A 40 -0.13 -6.87 -0.85
C ASN A 40 -0.53 -5.49 -1.35
N GLU A 41 -1.25 -5.44 -2.44
CA GLU A 41 -1.66 -4.16 -2.98
C GLU A 41 -2.58 -3.44 -2.00
N PHE A 42 -3.50 -4.18 -1.39
CA PHE A 42 -4.40 -3.57 -0.43
C PHE A 42 -3.64 -3.02 0.77
N ILE A 43 -2.69 -3.81 1.28
CA ILE A 43 -1.90 -3.37 2.42
C ILE A 43 -1.10 -2.13 2.08
N ASN A 44 -0.48 -2.10 0.91
CA ASN A 44 0.28 -0.94 0.49
C ASN A 44 -0.59 0.31 0.41
N GLN A 45 -1.78 0.16 -0.10
CA GLN A 45 -2.68 1.31 -0.20
C GLN A 45 -3.12 1.77 1.19
N CYS A 46 -3.35 0.84 2.09
CA CYS A 46 -3.72 1.21 3.45
C CYS A 46 -2.61 1.99 4.12
N ILE A 47 -1.38 1.54 3.94
CA ILE A 47 -0.24 2.24 4.52
C ILE A 47 -0.12 3.63 3.95
N ALA A 48 -0.24 3.74 2.64
CA ALA A 48 -0.15 5.05 2.00
C ALA A 48 -1.25 5.98 2.49
N PHE A 49 -2.45 5.43 2.64
CA PHE A 49 -3.57 6.22 3.12
C PHE A 49 -3.30 6.73 4.54
N ALA A 50 -2.83 5.83 5.39
CA ALA A 50 -2.57 6.22 6.78
C ALA A 50 -1.51 7.30 6.86
N LEU A 51 -0.47 7.17 6.06
CA LEU A 51 0.61 8.15 6.10
C LEU A 51 0.13 9.51 5.64
N ARG A 52 -0.74 9.53 4.64
CA ARG A 52 -1.24 10.81 4.15
C ARG A 52 -2.12 11.52 5.17
N HIS A 53 -2.68 10.77 6.09
CA HIS A 53 -3.63 11.35 7.05
C HIS A 53 -3.06 11.48 8.45
N MET A 54 -1.76 11.27 8.59
CA MET A 54 -1.16 11.36 9.91
C MET A 54 -1.23 12.75 10.49
N ASP A 55 -1.03 13.75 9.65
CA ASP A 55 -1.06 15.11 10.15
C ASP A 55 -2.41 15.45 10.74
N THR A 56 -3.46 15.01 10.08
CA THR A 56 -4.79 15.27 10.59
C THR A 56 -4.99 14.60 11.94
N ALA A 57 -4.52 13.38 12.06
CA ALA A 57 -4.63 12.67 13.32
C ALA A 57 -3.83 13.35 14.41
N ALA A 58 -2.70 13.91 14.05
CA ALA A 58 -1.84 14.55 15.03
C ALA A 58 -2.48 15.79 15.61
N GLU A 59 -3.39 16.38 14.91
CA GLU A 59 -4.03 17.59 15.39
C GLU A 59 -5.07 17.32 16.45
N GLU A 60 -5.47 16.08 16.54
CA GLU A 60 -6.44 15.74 17.54
C GLU A 60 -5.78 15.70 18.91
#